data_e1d72c010f61e9529dc67a26f0246868
#
_entry.id   e1d72c010f61e9529dc67a26f0246868
#
_cell.length_a   1.000
_cell.length_b   1.000
_cell.length_c   1.000
_cell.angle_alpha   90.00
_cell.angle_beta   90.00
_cell.angle_gamma   90.00
#
_symmetry.space_group_name_H-M   'P 1'
#
loop_
_entity.id
_entity.type
_entity.pdbx_description
1 polymer ?
#
loop_
_entity_poly.entity_id
_entity_poly.type
_entity_poly.pdbx_seq_one_letter_code
_entity_poly.pdbx_strand_id
1 'polypeptide(L)'
;FMALILAYLIRNGSVRNLFTLGIYRNVMIFVILVDLFLIILFESYKGVLRRGRYQELRSVIRQMILIELASGLYLFTVSGGHTFSRIILYLMGIIYVLLSYCTRIIWKKHLLHKMAEGGEHSLYIVTNYDLASKVIQNVKEHNYNRYNINGLILIDKDMTGKEIAGVPVVADLN
;
A
#
# COMPACT_ATOMS: atom_id res chain seq x y z
N PHE A 1 11.29 -3.60 -12.43
CA PHE A 1 11.96 -2.99 -13.57
C PHE A 1 13.10 -2.07 -13.11
N MET A 2 12.83 -0.96 -12.41
CA MET A 2 13.86 -0.02 -11.92
C MET A 2 14.91 -0.70 -11.04
N ALA A 3 14.52 -1.65 -10.20
CA ALA A 3 15.45 -2.39 -9.36
C ALA A 3 16.49 -3.18 -10.15
N LEU A 4 16.12 -3.80 -11.27
CA LEU A 4 17.05 -4.51 -12.14
C LEU A 4 18.03 -3.55 -12.82
N ILE A 5 17.55 -2.42 -13.31
CA ILE A 5 18.41 -1.40 -13.94
C ILE A 5 19.44 -0.88 -12.93
N LEU A 6 19.00 -0.54 -11.71
CA LEU A 6 19.90 -0.06 -10.66
C LEU A 6 20.90 -1.13 -10.23
N ALA A 7 20.47 -2.38 -10.06
CA ALA A 7 21.35 -3.49 -9.73
C ALA A 7 22.43 -3.69 -10.79
N TYR A 8 22.05 -3.61 -12.06
CA TYR A 8 22.97 -3.72 -13.18
C TYR A 8 23.95 -2.55 -13.24
N LEU A 9 23.47 -1.32 -13.03
CA LEU A 9 24.27 -0.10 -13.02
C LEU A 9 25.31 -0.12 -11.89
N ILE A 10 24.90 -0.51 -10.69
CA ILE A 10 25.80 -0.62 -9.52
C ILE A 10 26.94 -1.61 -9.80
N ARG A 11 26.63 -2.74 -10.46
CA ARG A 11 27.64 -3.77 -10.73
C ARG A 11 28.56 -3.42 -11.90
N ASN A 12 28.00 -2.91 -13.01
CA ASN A 12 28.72 -2.76 -14.28
C ASN A 12 29.09 -1.31 -14.62
N GLY A 13 28.65 -0.32 -13.85
CA GLY A 13 28.93 1.09 -14.04
C GLY A 13 28.28 1.72 -15.29
N SER A 14 27.61 0.92 -16.14
CA SER A 14 26.99 1.38 -17.38
C SER A 14 25.78 0.56 -17.74
N VAL A 15 24.71 1.16 -18.22
CA VAL A 15 23.48 0.48 -18.67
C VAL A 15 23.50 0.05 -20.13
N ARG A 16 24.56 0.39 -20.89
CA ARG A 16 24.62 0.19 -22.34
C ARG A 16 24.37 -1.28 -22.74
N ASN A 17 25.00 -2.22 -22.04
CA ASN A 17 24.92 -3.64 -22.36
C ASN A 17 23.65 -4.31 -21.80
N LEU A 18 22.91 -3.66 -20.92
CA LEU A 18 21.66 -4.20 -20.38
C LEU A 18 20.62 -4.45 -21.47
N PHE A 19 20.51 -3.55 -22.42
CA PHE A 19 19.54 -3.61 -23.50
C PHE A 19 20.05 -4.37 -24.74
N THR A 20 21.36 -4.42 -24.93
CA THR A 20 21.98 -5.13 -26.07
C THR A 20 22.11 -6.64 -25.84
N LEU A 21 22.33 -7.06 -24.60
CA LEU A 21 22.41 -8.49 -24.26
C LEU A 21 20.99 -9.07 -24.13
N GLY A 22 20.65 -9.99 -25.01
CA GLY A 22 19.31 -10.60 -25.09
C GLY A 22 18.84 -11.22 -23.77
N ILE A 23 19.74 -11.83 -23.00
CA ILE A 23 19.37 -12.47 -21.73
C ILE A 23 18.87 -11.48 -20.69
N TYR A 24 19.51 -10.32 -20.54
CA TYR A 24 19.06 -9.29 -19.58
C TYR A 24 17.74 -8.66 -19.98
N ARG A 25 17.53 -8.43 -21.27
CA ARG A 25 16.27 -7.95 -21.81
C ARG A 25 15.13 -8.93 -21.55
N ASN A 26 15.36 -10.22 -21.79
CA ASN A 26 14.36 -11.26 -21.58
C ASN A 26 14.03 -11.42 -20.07
N VAL A 27 15.03 -11.41 -19.20
CA VAL A 27 14.82 -11.41 -17.73
C VAL A 27 14.04 -10.19 -17.29
N MET A 28 14.33 -9.01 -17.87
CA MET A 28 13.60 -7.77 -17.55
C MET A 28 12.12 -7.88 -17.88
N ILE A 29 11.78 -8.37 -19.06
CA ILE A 29 10.38 -8.59 -19.48
C ILE A 29 9.74 -9.64 -18.57
N PHE A 30 10.42 -10.73 -18.28
CA PHE A 30 9.91 -11.80 -17.41
C PHE A 30 9.61 -11.29 -16.00
N VAL A 31 10.53 -10.54 -15.39
CA VAL A 31 10.35 -9.93 -14.06
C VAL A 31 9.13 -9.00 -14.02
N ILE A 32 8.93 -8.18 -15.07
CA ILE A 32 7.74 -7.30 -15.15
C ILE A 32 6.46 -8.13 -15.20
N LEU A 33 6.41 -9.17 -16.02
CA LEU A 33 5.22 -10.02 -16.13
C LEU A 33 4.91 -10.75 -14.83
N VAL A 34 5.92 -11.31 -14.18
CA VAL A 34 5.78 -11.98 -12.87
C VAL A 34 5.34 -10.99 -11.81
N ASP A 35 5.91 -9.79 -11.75
CA ASP A 35 5.55 -8.77 -10.76
C ASP A 35 4.08 -8.34 -10.94
N LEU A 36 3.64 -8.07 -12.16
CA LEU A 36 2.25 -7.76 -12.47
C LEU A 36 1.30 -8.90 -12.08
N PHE A 37 1.67 -10.14 -12.41
CA PHE A 37 0.88 -11.31 -12.05
C PHE A 37 0.75 -11.47 -10.54
N LEU A 38 1.83 -11.28 -9.77
CA LEU A 38 1.81 -11.35 -8.32
C LEU A 38 1.02 -10.20 -7.68
N ILE A 39 1.06 -9.00 -8.25
CA ILE A 39 0.26 -7.87 -7.80
C ILE A 39 -1.23 -8.20 -7.90
N ILE A 40 -1.66 -8.79 -9.01
CA ILE A 40 -3.06 -9.18 -9.24
C ILE A 40 -3.43 -10.34 -8.32
N LEU A 41 -2.61 -11.40 -8.27
CA LEU A 41 -2.88 -12.62 -7.49
C LEU A 41 -3.02 -12.36 -5.99
N PHE A 42 -2.16 -11.54 -5.43
CA PHE A 42 -2.17 -11.25 -3.99
C PHE A 42 -2.98 -10.01 -3.62
N GLU A 43 -3.66 -9.40 -4.58
CA GLU A 43 -4.35 -8.12 -4.35
C GLU A 43 -3.48 -7.16 -3.50
N SER A 44 -2.20 -7.05 -3.87
CA SER A 44 -1.16 -6.43 -3.03
C SER A 44 -1.47 -5.02 -2.60
N TYR A 45 -2.32 -4.32 -3.34
CA TYR A 45 -2.76 -2.95 -3.05
C TYR A 45 -4.12 -2.85 -2.35
N LYS A 46 -4.86 -3.98 -2.19
CA LYS A 46 -6.15 -3.97 -1.50
C LYS A 46 -5.94 -3.79 0.01
N GLY A 47 -6.56 -2.76 0.56
CA GLY A 47 -6.50 -2.47 2.00
C GLY A 47 -5.17 -1.88 2.50
N VAL A 48 -4.30 -1.36 1.64
CA VAL A 48 -3.02 -0.71 2.00
C VAL A 48 -3.20 0.37 3.07
N LEU A 49 -4.31 1.13 3.03
CA LEU A 49 -4.59 2.19 4.00
C LEU A 49 -4.80 1.67 5.43
N ARG A 50 -5.31 0.43 5.57
CA ARG A 50 -5.58 -0.20 6.89
C ARG A 50 -4.40 -1.00 7.43
N ARG A 51 -3.44 -1.38 6.58
CA ARG A 51 -2.28 -2.20 6.99
C ARG A 51 -1.26 -1.38 7.75
N GLY A 52 -0.68 -1.97 8.80
CA GLY A 52 0.45 -1.38 9.53
C GLY A 52 1.75 -1.41 8.70
N ARG A 53 2.75 -0.63 9.09
CA ARG A 53 4.07 -0.57 8.41
C ARG A 53 4.76 -1.94 8.32
N TYR A 54 4.66 -2.75 9.37
CA TYR A 54 5.23 -4.08 9.43
C TYR A 54 4.57 -5.05 8.45
N GLN A 55 3.24 -4.97 8.33
CA GLN A 55 2.48 -5.80 7.38
C GLN A 55 2.82 -5.47 5.93
N GLU A 56 3.06 -4.19 5.64
CA GLU A 56 3.53 -3.75 4.31
C GLU A 56 4.92 -4.30 3.99
N LEU A 57 5.86 -4.20 4.94
CA LEU A 57 7.21 -4.75 4.75
C LEU A 57 7.17 -6.26 4.48
N ARG A 58 6.40 -7.02 5.27
CA ARG A 58 6.23 -8.47 5.10
C ARG A 58 5.63 -8.80 3.72
N SER A 59 4.66 -8.01 3.25
CA SER A 59 4.06 -8.18 1.93
C SER A 59 5.08 -7.99 0.80
N VAL A 60 5.92 -6.95 0.91
CA VAL A 60 6.97 -6.66 -0.07
C VAL A 60 8.05 -7.75 -0.09
N ILE A 61 8.49 -8.21 1.08
CA ILE A 61 9.48 -9.29 1.19
C ILE A 61 8.94 -10.58 0.55
N ARG A 62 7.69 -10.96 0.84
CA ARG A 62 7.07 -12.14 0.23
C ARG A 62 7.02 -12.03 -1.29
N GLN A 63 6.65 -10.87 -1.82
CA GLN A 63 6.58 -10.60 -3.26
C GLN A 63 7.98 -10.69 -3.88
N MET A 64 9.01 -10.11 -3.24
CA MET A 64 10.40 -10.20 -3.69
C MET A 64 10.88 -11.64 -3.78
N ILE A 65 10.66 -12.46 -2.73
CA ILE A 65 11.08 -13.87 -2.70
C ILE A 65 10.46 -14.63 -3.88
N LEU A 66 9.18 -14.41 -4.18
CA LEU A 66 8.51 -15.07 -5.30
C LEU A 66 9.07 -14.64 -6.65
N ILE A 67 9.36 -13.34 -6.83
CA ILE A 67 9.99 -12.84 -8.06
C ILE A 67 11.37 -13.43 -8.24
N GLU A 68 12.19 -13.51 -7.20
CA GLU A 68 13.52 -14.08 -7.28
C GLU A 68 13.50 -15.57 -7.56
N LEU A 69 12.61 -16.34 -6.90
CA LEU A 69 12.42 -17.77 -7.19
C LEU A 69 11.99 -17.99 -8.64
N ALA A 70 11.00 -17.25 -9.13
CA ALA A 70 10.55 -17.37 -10.51
C ALA A 70 11.66 -16.99 -11.50
N SER A 71 12.41 -15.92 -11.23
CA SER A 71 13.53 -15.48 -12.07
C SER A 71 14.68 -16.47 -12.06
N GLY A 72 14.97 -17.07 -10.91
CA GLY A 72 15.98 -18.14 -10.78
C GLY A 72 15.60 -19.38 -11.58
N LEU A 73 14.35 -19.85 -11.49
CA LEU A 73 13.83 -20.96 -12.28
C LEU A 73 13.88 -20.66 -13.79
N TYR A 74 13.49 -19.45 -14.18
CA TYR A 74 13.58 -19.01 -15.56
C TYR A 74 15.01 -19.06 -16.09
N LEU A 75 15.98 -18.51 -15.34
CA LEU A 75 17.41 -18.53 -15.72
C LEU A 75 17.99 -19.94 -15.77
N PHE A 76 17.51 -20.84 -14.92
CA PHE A 76 17.91 -22.24 -14.94
C PHE A 76 17.42 -22.96 -16.20
N THR A 77 16.22 -22.61 -16.68
CA THR A 77 15.59 -23.29 -17.84
C THR A 77 16.07 -22.75 -19.17
N VAL A 78 16.45 -21.46 -19.25
CA VAL A 78 16.84 -20.82 -20.52
C VAL A 78 18.30 -21.07 -20.84
N SER A 79 18.54 -21.49 -22.06
CA SER A 79 19.91 -21.62 -22.61
C SER A 79 20.61 -20.26 -22.59
N GLY A 80 21.74 -20.16 -21.89
CA GLY A 80 22.44 -18.89 -21.68
C GLY A 80 22.21 -18.24 -20.33
N GLY A 81 21.37 -18.82 -19.45
CA GLY A 81 21.20 -18.35 -18.06
C GLY A 81 22.51 -18.31 -17.26
N HIS A 82 23.50 -19.12 -17.64
CA HIS A 82 24.84 -19.11 -17.04
C HIS A 82 25.61 -17.79 -17.30
N THR A 83 25.26 -17.04 -18.33
CA THR A 83 25.89 -15.73 -18.62
C THR A 83 25.28 -14.61 -17.77
N PHE A 84 24.14 -14.86 -17.12
CA PHE A 84 23.51 -13.90 -16.22
C PHE A 84 24.21 -13.88 -14.85
N SER A 85 24.56 -12.72 -14.37
CA SER A 85 25.23 -12.57 -13.09
C SER A 85 24.28 -12.79 -11.91
N ARG A 86 24.52 -13.83 -11.11
CA ARG A 86 23.73 -14.12 -9.89
C ARG A 86 23.74 -12.98 -8.89
N ILE A 87 24.85 -12.23 -8.84
CA ILE A 87 24.96 -11.06 -7.94
C ILE A 87 23.95 -9.99 -8.33
N ILE A 88 23.68 -9.80 -9.63
CA ILE A 88 22.66 -8.85 -10.09
C ILE A 88 21.28 -9.27 -9.62
N LEU A 89 20.98 -10.56 -9.60
CA LEU A 89 19.70 -11.08 -9.11
C LEU A 89 19.49 -10.72 -7.62
N TYR A 90 20.43 -11.09 -6.74
CA TYR A 90 20.32 -10.76 -5.32
C TYR A 90 20.28 -9.25 -5.06
N LEU A 91 21.09 -8.49 -5.78
CA LEU A 91 21.10 -7.03 -5.65
C LEU A 91 19.78 -6.41 -6.10
N MET A 92 19.16 -6.97 -7.16
CA MET A 92 17.83 -6.60 -7.63
C MET A 92 16.79 -6.80 -6.53
N GLY A 93 16.82 -7.94 -5.81
CA GLY A 93 15.88 -8.20 -4.71
C GLY A 93 15.99 -7.19 -3.58
N ILE A 94 17.20 -6.88 -3.13
CA ILE A 94 17.44 -5.89 -2.08
C ILE A 94 16.89 -4.51 -2.52
N ILE A 95 17.25 -4.06 -3.72
CA ILE A 95 16.81 -2.77 -4.27
C ILE A 95 15.31 -2.77 -4.47
N TYR A 96 14.72 -3.89 -4.92
CA TYR A 96 13.27 -4.03 -5.09
C TYR A 96 12.52 -3.82 -3.76
N VAL A 97 12.98 -4.44 -2.67
CA VAL A 97 12.37 -4.25 -1.34
C VAL A 97 12.43 -2.79 -0.92
N LEU A 98 13.59 -2.15 -1.04
CA LEU A 98 13.75 -0.74 -0.66
C LEU A 98 12.83 0.18 -1.48
N LEU A 99 12.87 0.07 -2.81
CA LEU A 99 12.05 0.91 -3.70
C LEU A 99 10.55 0.67 -3.49
N SER A 100 10.12 -0.59 -3.46
CA SER A 100 8.72 -0.94 -3.31
C SER A 100 8.17 -0.50 -1.95
N TYR A 101 8.93 -0.69 -0.88
CA TYR A 101 8.54 -0.26 0.46
C TYR A 101 8.45 1.27 0.57
N CYS A 102 9.48 1.99 0.09
CA CYS A 102 9.47 3.46 0.08
C CYS A 102 8.29 4.01 -0.74
N THR A 103 8.06 3.49 -1.94
CA THR A 103 6.96 3.92 -2.81
C THR A 103 5.60 3.72 -2.12
N ARG A 104 5.39 2.56 -1.47
CA ARG A 104 4.14 2.28 -0.75
C ARG A 104 3.93 3.23 0.43
N ILE A 105 4.96 3.54 1.21
CA ILE A 105 4.86 4.48 2.33
C ILE A 105 4.57 5.90 1.85
N ILE A 106 5.28 6.36 0.81
CA ILE A 106 5.09 7.71 0.24
C ILE A 106 3.67 7.82 -0.32
N TRP A 107 3.23 6.82 -1.11
CA TRP A 107 1.88 6.76 -1.66
C TRP A 107 0.82 6.78 -0.58
N LYS A 108 1.01 6.00 0.48
CA LYS A 108 0.10 5.97 1.63
C LYS A 108 0.00 7.32 2.33
N LYS A 109 1.14 7.98 2.57
CA LYS A 109 1.15 9.34 3.16
C LYS A 109 0.42 10.35 2.27
N HIS A 110 0.70 10.32 0.97
CA HIS A 110 0.06 11.23 0.01
C HIS A 110 -1.45 11.02 -0.06
N LEU A 111 -1.89 9.75 -0.07
CA LEU A 111 -3.31 9.42 -0.10
C LEU A 111 -4.03 9.85 1.19
N LEU A 112 -3.40 9.61 2.35
CA LEU A 112 -3.93 10.05 3.66
C LEU A 112 -4.01 11.58 3.74
N HIS A 113 -3.02 12.30 3.20
CA HIS A 113 -3.01 13.76 3.17
C HIS A 113 -4.15 14.30 2.29
N LYS A 114 -4.31 13.77 1.09
CA LYS A 114 -5.43 14.13 0.21
C LYS A 114 -6.81 13.83 0.84
N MET A 115 -6.94 12.70 1.54
CA MET A 115 -8.19 12.36 2.23
C MET A 115 -8.46 13.28 3.43
N ALA A 116 -7.42 13.81 4.08
CA ALA A 116 -7.55 14.79 5.17
C ALA A 116 -7.92 16.19 4.65
N GLU A 117 -7.38 16.59 3.49
CA GLU A 117 -7.70 17.89 2.85
C GLU A 117 -9.08 17.88 2.18
N GLY A 118 -9.53 16.72 1.71
CA GLY A 118 -10.77 16.59 0.94
C GLY A 118 -12.06 16.70 1.74
N GLY A 119 -12.05 16.74 3.07
CA GLY A 119 -13.23 16.98 3.92
C GLY A 119 -14.51 16.17 3.60
N GLU A 120 -14.45 15.24 2.67
CA GLU A 120 -15.61 14.66 1.98
C GLU A 120 -16.27 13.48 2.69
N HIS A 121 -15.67 12.95 3.74
CA HIS A 121 -16.31 11.85 4.47
C HIS A 121 -17.03 12.37 5.70
N SER A 122 -18.28 12.79 5.48
CA SER A 122 -19.22 13.10 6.54
C SER A 122 -19.59 11.83 7.28
N LEU A 123 -19.29 11.76 8.58
CA LEU A 123 -19.71 10.68 9.45
C LEU A 123 -20.95 11.16 10.24
N TYR A 124 -22.03 10.40 10.11
CA TYR A 124 -23.18 10.51 11.00
C TYR A 124 -23.14 9.34 11.97
N ILE A 125 -23.21 9.64 13.26
CA ILE A 125 -23.17 8.62 14.31
C ILE A 125 -24.60 8.35 14.76
N VAL A 126 -25.04 7.08 14.68
CA VAL A 126 -26.34 6.64 15.20
C VAL A 126 -26.12 5.93 16.53
N THR A 127 -26.70 6.45 17.61
CA THR A 127 -26.52 5.91 18.96
C THR A 127 -27.62 6.35 19.92
N ASN A 128 -27.64 5.74 21.12
CA ASN A 128 -28.51 6.18 22.21
C ASN A 128 -27.89 7.35 22.97
N TYR A 129 -28.72 8.14 23.60
CA TYR A 129 -28.29 9.33 24.34
C TYR A 129 -27.22 9.04 25.39
N ASP A 130 -27.39 7.96 26.17
CA ASP A 130 -26.47 7.62 27.26
C ASP A 130 -25.07 7.22 26.77
N LEU A 131 -24.96 6.73 25.54
CA LEU A 131 -23.69 6.28 24.92
C LEU A 131 -23.07 7.34 24.01
N ALA A 132 -23.83 8.39 23.65
CA ALA A 132 -23.43 9.37 22.66
C ALA A 132 -22.08 10.02 22.95
N SER A 133 -21.85 10.50 24.16
CA SER A 133 -20.59 11.13 24.57
C SER A 133 -19.41 10.18 24.47
N LYS A 134 -19.58 8.91 24.91
CA LYS A 134 -18.54 7.89 24.85
C LYS A 134 -18.18 7.52 23.43
N VAL A 135 -19.17 7.35 22.56
CA VAL A 135 -18.98 7.00 21.15
C VAL A 135 -18.28 8.13 20.40
N ILE A 136 -18.71 9.39 20.63
CA ILE A 136 -18.07 10.56 20.02
C ILE A 136 -16.61 10.67 20.43
N GLN A 137 -16.33 10.51 21.73
CA GLN A 137 -14.96 10.56 22.24
C GLN A 137 -14.10 9.43 21.66
N ASN A 138 -14.61 8.22 21.63
CA ASN A 138 -13.91 7.06 21.07
C ASN A 138 -13.63 7.22 19.57
N VAL A 139 -14.59 7.76 18.81
CA VAL A 139 -14.40 8.09 17.40
C VAL A 139 -13.36 9.20 17.24
N LYS A 140 -13.41 10.27 18.04
CA LYS A 140 -12.41 11.35 17.98
C LYS A 140 -11.00 10.86 18.31
N GLU A 141 -10.84 10.00 19.32
CA GLU A 141 -9.54 9.44 19.72
C GLU A 141 -8.95 8.47 18.66
N HIS A 142 -9.80 7.70 17.97
CA HIS A 142 -9.35 6.69 16.98
C HIS A 142 -9.51 7.13 15.53
N ASN A 143 -10.05 8.33 15.29
CA ASN A 143 -10.42 8.77 13.93
C ASN A 143 -9.24 9.21 13.06
N TYR A 144 -8.06 9.43 13.62
CA TYR A 144 -6.86 9.86 12.88
C TYR A 144 -7.13 10.90 11.78
N ASN A 145 -7.99 11.90 12.05
CA ASN A 145 -8.38 12.97 11.12
C ASN A 145 -9.03 12.50 9.78
N ARG A 146 -9.67 11.32 9.77
CA ARG A 146 -10.24 10.76 8.52
C ARG A 146 -11.68 11.13 8.23
N TYR A 147 -12.50 11.43 9.28
CA TYR A 147 -13.91 11.68 9.12
C TYR A 147 -14.28 12.97 9.87
N ASN A 148 -15.05 13.83 9.21
CA ASN A 148 -15.71 14.93 9.88
C ASN A 148 -17.02 14.40 10.45
N ILE A 149 -17.21 14.50 11.78
CA ILE A 149 -18.47 14.12 12.41
C ILE A 149 -19.43 15.28 12.16
N ASN A 150 -20.33 15.12 11.18
CA ASN A 150 -21.25 16.16 10.75
C ASN A 150 -22.56 16.15 11.54
N GLY A 151 -22.86 15.04 12.24
CA GLY A 151 -24.07 14.98 13.03
C GLY A 151 -24.23 13.68 13.82
N LEU A 152 -25.12 13.76 14.79
CA LEU A 152 -25.56 12.67 15.65
C LEU A 152 -27.04 12.38 15.38
N ILE A 153 -27.40 11.12 15.28
CA ILE A 153 -28.78 10.65 15.20
C ILE A 153 -29.05 9.83 16.46
N LEU A 154 -30.03 10.25 17.25
CA LEU A 154 -30.42 9.56 18.46
C LEU A 154 -31.60 8.63 18.20
N ILE A 155 -31.61 7.45 18.88
CA ILE A 155 -32.63 6.43 18.70
C ILE A 155 -33.71 6.56 19.82
N ASP A 156 -33.33 7.07 20.98
CA ASP A 156 -34.09 6.93 22.21
C ASP A 156 -34.70 8.27 22.72
N LYS A 157 -34.22 9.42 22.26
CA LYS A 157 -34.70 10.74 22.72
C LYS A 157 -34.62 11.75 21.60
N ASP A 158 -35.68 12.53 21.43
CA ASP A 158 -35.70 13.72 20.59
C ASP A 158 -34.87 14.84 21.23
N MET A 159 -33.72 15.10 20.67
CA MET A 159 -32.81 16.17 21.04
C MET A 159 -32.34 16.93 19.78
N THR A 160 -33.14 16.91 18.74
CA THR A 160 -32.86 17.60 17.47
C THR A 160 -32.57 19.08 17.68
N GLY A 161 -31.46 19.55 17.12
CA GLY A 161 -30.99 20.94 17.25
C GLY A 161 -30.14 21.23 18.50
N LYS A 162 -29.90 20.25 19.39
CA LYS A 162 -28.95 20.38 20.51
C LYS A 162 -27.60 19.78 20.15
N GLU A 163 -26.56 20.15 20.88
CA GLU A 163 -25.21 19.62 20.70
C GLU A 163 -24.84 18.69 21.87
N ILE A 164 -24.21 17.56 21.53
CA ILE A 164 -23.65 16.61 22.50
C ILE A 164 -22.15 16.45 22.18
N ALA A 165 -21.29 16.76 23.13
CA ALA A 165 -19.82 16.74 23.00
C ALA A 165 -19.32 17.53 21.77
N GLY A 166 -19.97 18.64 21.40
CA GLY A 166 -19.62 19.50 20.27
C GLY A 166 -20.02 18.91 18.90
N VAL A 167 -21.02 18.03 18.87
CA VAL A 167 -21.61 17.48 17.65
C VAL A 167 -23.11 17.77 17.65
N PRO A 168 -23.65 18.37 16.57
CA PRO A 168 -25.09 18.68 16.49
C PRO A 168 -25.90 17.39 16.30
N VAL A 169 -27.05 17.32 17.00
CA VAL A 169 -28.07 16.29 16.78
C VAL A 169 -28.92 16.69 15.59
N VAL A 170 -28.84 15.93 14.51
CA VAL A 170 -29.45 16.26 13.21
C VAL A 170 -30.84 15.66 13.05
N ALA A 171 -31.05 14.49 13.62
CA ALA A 171 -32.32 13.79 13.56
C ALA A 171 -32.50 12.82 14.74
N ASP A 172 -33.74 12.46 15.02
CA ASP A 172 -34.14 11.33 15.83
C ASP A 172 -34.83 10.26 14.98
N LEU A 173 -34.96 9.05 15.49
CA LEU A 173 -35.61 7.94 14.82
C LEU A 173 -37.00 7.63 15.44
N ASN A 174 -37.56 8.55 16.24
CA ASN A 174 -38.92 8.44 16.76
C ASN A 174 -39.92 9.10 15.83
#